data_9964668936e7d43f735c7b983e781b88
#
_entry.id   9964668936e7d43f735c7b983e781b88
#
_cell.length_a   1.000
_cell.length_b   1.000
_cell.length_c   1.000
_cell.angle_alpha   90.00
_cell.angle_beta   90.00
_cell.angle_gamma   90.00
#
_symmetry.space_group_name_H-M   'P 1'
#
loop_
_entity.id
_entity.type
_entity.pdbx_description
1 polymer ?
#
loop_
_entity_poly.entity_id
_entity_poly.type
_entity_poly.pdbx_seq_one_letter_code
_entity_poly.pdbx_strand_id
1 'polypeptide(L)'
;MTSLIEDYVNRVDFDSYEDFHKNFKITYPDNFNFGFDVIDKYAEIDPEKIALIWTNDEDEKHTFTFSDVKKYSNKIANFFTKKGIKKGDKVMLTLKNRYEFWFTMVALHKIGAVAIPATHMLKLHDIDFRIKNA
;
A
#
# COMPACT_ATOMS: atom_id res chain seq x y z
N MET A 1 -9.41 -16.04 15.60
CA MET A 1 -9.39 -15.43 14.25
C MET A 1 -8.08 -15.83 13.61
N THR A 2 -8.12 -16.56 12.50
CA THR A 2 -6.93 -16.89 11.72
C THR A 2 -6.31 -15.59 11.22
N SER A 3 -5.04 -15.41 11.42
CA SER A 3 -4.34 -14.20 10.93
C SER A 3 -4.23 -14.31 9.41
N LEU A 4 -4.49 -13.24 8.66
CA LEU A 4 -4.34 -13.22 7.20
C LEU A 4 -2.92 -13.64 6.74
N ILE A 5 -1.92 -13.45 7.59
CA ILE A 5 -0.54 -13.85 7.29
C ILE A 5 -0.41 -15.37 7.08
N GLU A 6 -1.25 -16.17 7.78
CA GLU A 6 -1.22 -17.64 7.68
C GLU A 6 -1.62 -18.15 6.28
N ASP A 7 -2.32 -17.32 5.49
CA ASP A 7 -2.65 -17.64 4.10
C ASP A 7 -1.40 -17.56 3.18
N TYR A 8 -0.34 -16.86 3.63
CA TYR A 8 0.84 -16.55 2.81
C TYR A 8 2.16 -17.08 3.38
N VAL A 9 2.16 -17.63 4.59
CA VAL A 9 3.35 -18.22 5.20
C VAL A 9 3.07 -19.66 5.62
N ASN A 10 4.09 -20.49 5.54
CA ASN A 10 3.95 -21.91 5.89
C ASN A 10 3.77 -22.14 7.40
N ARG A 11 4.26 -21.24 8.23
CA ARG A 11 4.06 -21.18 9.68
C ARG A 11 4.46 -19.81 10.23
N VAL A 12 3.94 -19.44 11.40
CA VAL A 12 4.19 -18.14 12.06
C VAL A 12 5.13 -18.26 13.27
N ASP A 13 5.21 -19.43 13.90
CA ASP A 13 6.05 -19.66 15.08
C ASP A 13 7.27 -20.49 14.74
N PHE A 14 8.44 -20.12 15.31
CA PHE A 14 9.72 -20.78 15.10
C PHE A 14 10.45 -20.91 16.42
N ASP A 15 11.17 -22.04 16.60
CA ASP A 15 11.86 -22.35 17.85
C ASP A 15 13.14 -21.53 18.04
N SER A 16 13.76 -21.05 16.95
CA SER A 16 14.97 -20.25 16.96
C SER A 16 15.10 -19.42 15.69
N TYR A 17 16.08 -18.50 15.65
CA TYR A 17 16.44 -17.76 14.45
C TYR A 17 16.89 -18.69 13.31
N GLU A 18 17.69 -19.71 13.63
CA GLU A 18 18.17 -20.71 12.67
C GLU A 18 17.01 -21.49 12.06
N ASP A 19 16.03 -21.86 12.86
CA ASP A 19 14.81 -22.52 12.40
C ASP A 19 14.02 -21.59 11.47
N PHE A 20 13.81 -20.34 11.88
CA PHE A 20 13.17 -19.32 11.01
C PHE A 20 13.91 -19.17 9.68
N HIS A 21 15.21 -18.92 9.72
CA HIS A 21 16.02 -18.69 8.52
C HIS A 21 15.98 -19.86 7.53
N LYS A 22 15.96 -21.09 8.06
CA LYS A 22 15.96 -22.32 7.24
C LYS A 22 14.57 -22.66 6.70
N ASN A 23 13.51 -22.42 7.47
CA ASN A 23 12.21 -23.01 7.23
C ASN A 23 11.11 -22.00 6.90
N PHE A 24 11.33 -20.68 7.08
CA PHE A 24 10.36 -19.67 6.69
C PHE A 24 10.18 -19.64 5.17
N LYS A 25 8.94 -19.72 4.72
CA LYS A 25 8.59 -19.63 3.31
C LYS A 25 7.35 -18.76 3.14
N ILE A 26 7.42 -17.87 2.15
CA ILE A 26 6.27 -17.09 1.69
C ILE A 26 5.74 -17.76 0.43
N THR A 27 4.42 -17.98 0.40
CA THR A 27 3.70 -18.52 -0.75
C THR A 27 2.61 -17.53 -1.13
N TYR A 28 2.54 -17.16 -2.39
CA TYR A 28 1.53 -16.25 -2.92
C TYR A 28 1.12 -16.67 -4.34
N PRO A 29 -0.12 -16.39 -4.77
CA PRO A 29 -0.55 -16.69 -6.13
C PRO A 29 0.11 -15.74 -7.15
N ASP A 30 0.26 -16.18 -8.39
CA ASP A 30 0.89 -15.39 -9.47
C ASP A 30 0.21 -14.04 -9.73
N ASN A 31 -1.08 -13.95 -9.41
CA ASN A 31 -1.88 -12.74 -9.57
C ASN A 31 -2.03 -11.94 -8.26
N PHE A 32 -1.18 -12.20 -7.26
CA PHE A 32 -1.22 -11.48 -5.98
C PHE A 32 -1.21 -9.96 -6.17
N ASN A 33 -2.12 -9.30 -5.47
CA ASN A 33 -2.22 -7.85 -5.46
C ASN A 33 -2.45 -7.34 -4.03
N PHE A 34 -1.46 -6.68 -3.46
CA PHE A 34 -1.52 -6.19 -2.07
C PHE A 34 -2.78 -5.38 -1.75
N GLY A 35 -3.25 -4.57 -2.71
CA GLY A 35 -4.45 -3.75 -2.52
C GLY A 35 -5.72 -4.59 -2.35
N PHE A 36 -5.84 -5.69 -3.08
CA PHE A 36 -7.00 -6.59 -3.01
C PHE A 36 -6.81 -7.69 -1.98
N ASP A 37 -5.68 -8.39 -2.03
CA ASP A 37 -5.47 -9.61 -1.25
C ASP A 37 -5.13 -9.33 0.22
N VAL A 38 -4.68 -8.11 0.54
CA VAL A 38 -4.40 -7.72 1.93
C VAL A 38 -5.38 -6.65 2.40
N ILE A 39 -5.40 -5.49 1.76
CA ILE A 39 -6.17 -4.34 2.26
C ILE A 39 -7.67 -4.60 2.17
N ASP A 40 -8.17 -5.00 1.00
CA ASP A 40 -9.60 -5.25 0.82
C ASP A 40 -10.05 -6.49 1.59
N LYS A 41 -9.17 -7.48 1.75
CA LYS A 41 -9.43 -8.67 2.53
C LYS A 41 -9.59 -8.36 4.02
N TYR A 42 -8.73 -7.51 4.60
CA TYR A 42 -8.93 -7.02 5.97
C TYR A 42 -10.23 -6.23 6.13
N ALA A 43 -10.61 -5.42 5.15
CA ALA A 43 -11.88 -4.70 5.17
C ALA A 43 -13.11 -5.62 5.13
N GLU A 44 -12.97 -6.87 4.64
CA GLU A 44 -14.01 -7.89 4.66
C GLU A 44 -14.05 -8.66 5.99
N ILE A 45 -12.87 -8.99 6.55
CA ILE A 45 -12.74 -9.77 7.78
C ILE A 45 -13.10 -8.93 9.01
N ASP A 46 -12.59 -7.70 9.07
CA ASP A 46 -12.78 -6.78 10.18
C ASP A 46 -12.81 -5.31 9.66
N PRO A 47 -13.97 -4.87 9.14
CA PRO A 47 -14.11 -3.55 8.50
C PRO A 47 -13.78 -2.38 9.41
N GLU A 48 -14.01 -2.52 10.72
CA GLU A 48 -13.81 -1.46 11.73
C GLU A 48 -12.39 -1.46 12.32
N LYS A 49 -11.55 -2.44 11.97
CA LYS A 49 -10.16 -2.46 12.40
C LYS A 49 -9.42 -1.22 11.92
N ILE A 50 -8.73 -0.55 12.83
CA ILE A 50 -7.91 0.62 12.52
C ILE A 50 -6.76 0.20 11.61
N ALA A 51 -6.66 0.86 10.45
CA ALA A 51 -5.60 0.65 9.46
C ALA A 51 -4.57 1.78 9.45
N LEU A 52 -4.99 3.01 9.77
CA LEU A 52 -4.13 4.18 9.72
C LEU A 52 -4.57 5.19 10.78
N ILE A 53 -3.60 5.69 11.53
CA ILE A 53 -3.73 6.88 12.38
C ILE A 53 -2.78 7.93 11.81
N TRP A 54 -3.31 9.10 11.52
CA TRP A 54 -2.53 10.22 11.02
C TRP A 54 -2.66 11.41 11.96
N THR A 55 -1.53 12.10 12.18
CA THR A 55 -1.47 13.34 12.94
C THR A 55 -0.56 14.34 12.22
N ASN A 56 -0.73 15.64 12.52
CA ASN A 56 0.13 16.72 12.03
C ASN A 56 0.64 17.59 13.19
N ASP A 57 1.41 18.61 12.84
CA ASP A 57 2.00 19.54 13.82
C ASP A 57 0.96 20.53 14.43
N GLU A 58 -0.28 20.49 13.95
CA GLU A 58 -1.41 21.31 14.43
C GLU A 58 -2.36 20.51 15.35
N ASP A 59 -1.90 19.36 15.85
CA ASP A 59 -2.66 18.42 16.70
C ASP A 59 -3.94 17.86 16.05
N GLU A 60 -4.08 17.98 14.72
CA GLU A 60 -5.13 17.29 14.02
C GLU A 60 -4.87 15.78 14.01
N LYS A 61 -5.92 15.00 14.24
CA LYS A 61 -5.86 13.55 14.24
C LYS A 61 -6.98 12.95 13.39
N HIS A 62 -6.60 12.11 12.45
CA HIS A 62 -7.53 11.30 11.68
C HIS A 62 -7.27 9.81 11.87
N THR A 63 -8.32 9.05 12.08
CA THR A 63 -8.26 7.59 12.20
C THR A 63 -9.09 6.99 11.08
N PHE A 64 -8.49 6.04 10.37
CA PHE A 64 -9.12 5.35 9.24
C PHE A 64 -9.11 3.86 9.47
N THR A 65 -10.24 3.22 9.19
CA THR A 65 -10.39 1.77 9.22
C THR A 65 -9.93 1.13 7.91
N PHE A 66 -9.81 -0.20 7.87
CA PHE A 66 -9.57 -0.91 6.61
C PHE A 66 -10.70 -0.68 5.60
N SER A 67 -11.93 -0.55 6.06
CA SER A 67 -13.09 -0.16 5.22
C SER A 67 -12.90 1.21 4.57
N ASP A 68 -12.38 2.19 5.32
CA ASP A 68 -12.08 3.51 4.78
C ASP A 68 -10.96 3.46 3.75
N VAL A 69 -9.87 2.74 4.03
CA VAL A 69 -8.75 2.58 3.10
C VAL A 69 -9.22 1.91 1.80
N LYS A 70 -10.05 0.85 1.88
CA LYS A 70 -10.70 0.22 0.73
C LYS A 70 -11.51 1.22 -0.08
N LYS A 71 -12.39 1.98 0.58
CA LYS A 71 -13.27 2.97 -0.04
C LYS A 71 -12.50 4.08 -0.76
N TYR A 72 -11.52 4.70 -0.08
CA TYR A 72 -10.77 5.81 -0.65
C TYR A 72 -9.80 5.35 -1.74
N SER A 73 -9.10 4.24 -1.55
CA SER A 73 -8.23 3.68 -2.58
C SER A 73 -8.99 3.28 -3.85
N ASN A 74 -10.21 2.73 -3.73
CA ASN A 74 -11.06 2.42 -4.88
C ASN A 74 -11.46 3.70 -5.64
N LYS A 75 -11.81 4.78 -4.94
CA LYS A 75 -12.13 6.07 -5.58
C LYS A 75 -10.94 6.61 -6.37
N ILE A 76 -9.74 6.56 -5.79
CA ILE A 76 -8.51 7.04 -6.41
C ILE A 76 -8.11 6.13 -7.59
N ALA A 77 -8.22 4.80 -7.45
CA ALA A 77 -7.95 3.86 -8.52
C ALA A 77 -8.87 4.11 -9.74
N ASN A 78 -10.17 4.30 -9.50
CA ASN A 78 -11.13 4.64 -10.54
C ASN A 78 -10.81 6.00 -11.20
N PHE A 79 -10.38 7.00 -10.44
CA PHE A 79 -9.95 8.28 -10.98
C PHE A 79 -8.72 8.12 -11.89
N PHE A 80 -7.70 7.39 -11.47
CA PHE A 80 -6.50 7.15 -12.26
C PHE A 80 -6.80 6.36 -13.54
N THR A 81 -7.62 5.32 -13.44
CA THR A 81 -8.05 4.54 -14.62
C THR A 81 -8.80 5.40 -15.62
N LYS A 82 -9.71 6.29 -15.16
CA LYS A 82 -10.39 7.25 -16.03
C LYS A 82 -9.44 8.27 -16.67
N LYS A 83 -8.30 8.55 -16.05
CA LYS A 83 -7.24 9.40 -16.62
C LYS A 83 -6.30 8.64 -17.56
N GLY A 84 -6.53 7.36 -17.78
CA GLY A 84 -5.77 6.52 -18.70
C GLY A 84 -4.57 5.82 -18.08
N ILE A 85 -4.37 5.91 -16.76
CA ILE A 85 -3.30 5.19 -16.07
C ILE A 85 -3.65 3.70 -16.01
N LYS A 86 -2.71 2.84 -16.36
CA LYS A 86 -2.83 1.38 -16.45
C LYS A 86 -1.63 0.67 -15.83
N LYS A 87 -1.71 -0.65 -15.79
CA LYS A 87 -0.65 -1.50 -15.28
C LYS A 87 0.69 -1.19 -15.95
N GLY A 88 1.72 -0.99 -15.13
CA GLY A 88 3.08 -0.68 -15.57
C GLY A 88 3.37 0.80 -15.76
N ASP A 89 2.36 1.68 -15.79
CA ASP A 89 2.57 3.12 -15.85
C ASP A 89 3.21 3.60 -14.53
N LYS A 90 4.09 4.59 -14.65
CA LYS A 90 4.86 5.13 -13.53
C LYS A 90 4.22 6.43 -13.04
N VAL A 91 3.94 6.51 -11.75
CA VAL A 91 3.28 7.66 -11.14
C VAL A 91 4.13 8.19 -10.00
N MET A 92 4.68 9.39 -10.18
CA MET A 92 5.42 10.08 -9.11
C MET A 92 4.44 10.69 -8.11
N LEU A 93 4.63 10.37 -6.84
CA LEU A 93 3.84 10.89 -5.73
C LEU A 93 4.66 11.85 -4.89
N THR A 94 4.34 13.14 -4.99
CA THR A 94 4.94 14.19 -4.17
C THR A 94 3.86 14.77 -3.27
N LEU A 95 3.57 14.06 -2.21
CA LEU A 95 2.64 14.49 -1.16
C LEU A 95 3.43 14.71 0.12
N LYS A 96 3.34 15.91 0.70
CA LYS A 96 3.85 16.20 2.03
C LYS A 96 3.22 15.20 3.03
N ASN A 97 3.47 15.27 4.30
CA ASN A 97 2.88 14.36 5.31
C ASN A 97 1.35 14.38 5.29
N ARG A 98 0.74 13.72 4.30
CA ARG A 98 -0.70 13.66 4.04
C ARG A 98 -1.18 12.22 4.08
N TYR A 99 -2.34 11.97 4.71
CA TYR A 99 -2.94 10.62 4.74
C TYR A 99 -3.38 10.14 3.35
N GLU A 100 -3.68 11.04 2.41
CA GLU A 100 -4.02 10.71 1.02
C GLU A 100 -2.88 9.97 0.29
N PHE A 101 -1.64 10.12 0.77
CA PHE A 101 -0.51 9.36 0.26
C PHE A 101 -0.74 7.84 0.35
N TRP A 102 -1.20 7.38 1.50
CA TRP A 102 -1.44 5.95 1.74
C TRP A 102 -2.57 5.39 0.89
N PHE A 103 -3.67 6.13 0.76
CA PHE A 103 -4.77 5.73 -0.12
C PHE A 103 -4.34 5.68 -1.59
N THR A 104 -3.49 6.62 -2.00
CA THR A 104 -2.95 6.69 -3.36
C THR A 104 -2.01 5.53 -3.63
N MET A 105 -1.13 5.18 -2.68
CA MET A 105 -0.24 4.01 -2.78
C MET A 105 -1.06 2.72 -3.00
N VAL A 106 -2.07 2.48 -2.16
CA VAL A 106 -2.94 1.31 -2.30
C VAL A 106 -3.69 1.33 -3.63
N ALA A 107 -4.16 2.50 -4.08
CA ALA A 107 -4.84 2.64 -5.37
C ALA A 107 -3.92 2.26 -6.54
N LEU A 108 -2.66 2.71 -6.52
CA LEU A 108 -1.68 2.35 -7.55
C LEU A 108 -1.36 0.85 -7.54
N HIS A 109 -1.25 0.22 -6.36
CA HIS A 109 -1.12 -1.24 -6.26
C HIS A 109 -2.32 -1.95 -6.91
N LYS A 110 -3.56 -1.51 -6.65
CA LYS A 110 -4.77 -2.12 -7.23
C LYS A 110 -4.78 -2.12 -8.74
N ILE A 111 -4.37 -1.01 -9.37
CA ILE A 111 -4.32 -0.92 -10.84
C ILE A 111 -3.01 -1.46 -11.44
N GLY A 112 -2.07 -1.89 -10.60
CA GLY A 112 -0.77 -2.41 -11.04
C GLY A 112 0.17 -1.35 -11.61
N ALA A 113 -0.04 -0.07 -11.27
CA ALA A 113 0.87 1.00 -11.63
C ALA A 113 2.08 1.04 -10.68
N VAL A 114 3.19 1.58 -11.15
CA VAL A 114 4.43 1.74 -10.39
C VAL A 114 4.41 3.07 -9.65
N ALA A 115 4.34 3.02 -8.33
CA ALA A 115 4.45 4.22 -7.52
C ALA A 115 5.91 4.64 -7.33
N ILE A 116 6.20 5.92 -7.54
CA ILE A 116 7.52 6.53 -7.29
C ILE A 116 7.36 7.57 -6.17
N PRO A 117 7.46 7.16 -4.89
CA PRO A 117 7.39 8.11 -3.79
C PRO A 117 8.52 9.13 -3.85
N ALA A 118 8.19 10.38 -3.68
CA ALA A 118 9.14 11.47 -3.75
C ALA A 118 8.87 12.53 -2.68
N THR A 119 9.92 13.05 -2.05
CA THR A 119 9.78 14.15 -1.12
C THR A 119 9.40 15.46 -1.82
N HIS A 120 8.64 16.31 -1.13
CA HIS A 120 8.31 17.64 -1.62
C HIS A 120 9.51 18.61 -1.66
N MET A 121 10.65 18.21 -1.09
CA MET A 121 11.90 19.01 -1.09
C MET A 121 12.78 18.78 -2.32
N LEU A 122 12.32 17.99 -3.30
CA LEU A 122 13.04 17.75 -4.52
C LEU A 122 13.27 19.05 -5.30
N LYS A 123 14.51 19.21 -5.78
CA LYS A 123 14.88 20.26 -6.73
C LYS A 123 14.63 19.78 -8.16
N LEU A 124 14.70 20.71 -9.11
CA LEU A 124 14.43 20.42 -10.51
C LEU A 124 15.29 19.26 -11.05
N HIS A 125 16.58 19.23 -10.72
CA HIS A 125 17.47 18.16 -11.17
C HIS A 125 17.12 16.78 -10.60
N ASP A 126 16.57 16.71 -9.37
CA ASP A 126 16.14 15.46 -8.75
C ASP A 126 14.89 14.91 -9.45
N ILE A 127 13.99 15.80 -9.84
CA ILE A 127 12.75 15.44 -10.57
C ILE A 127 13.13 14.94 -11.96
N ASP A 128 13.98 15.70 -12.69
CA ASP A 128 14.46 15.34 -14.02
C ASP A 128 15.16 13.97 -14.02
N PHE A 129 16.03 13.73 -13.02
CA PHE A 129 16.68 12.44 -12.84
C PHE A 129 15.68 11.28 -12.69
N ARG A 130 14.64 11.45 -11.84
CA ARG A 130 13.62 10.42 -11.63
C ARG A 130 12.79 10.17 -12.89
N ILE A 131 12.40 11.21 -13.60
CA ILE A 131 11.63 11.08 -14.84
C ILE A 131 12.43 10.31 -15.90
N LYS A 132 13.74 10.57 -16.00
CA LYS A 132 14.61 9.91 -17.00
C LYS A 132 14.95 8.47 -16.65
N ASN A 133 14.94 8.10 -15.36
CA ASN A 133 15.40 6.78 -14.90
C ASN A 133 14.27 5.88 -14.38
N ALA A 134 13.05 6.35 -14.38
CA ALA A 134 11.88 5.55 -13.98
C ALA A 134 11.37 4.65 -15.09
#